data_8123e0ca4f53f019715daf4e1b6b1da0
#
_entry.id   8123e0ca4f53f019715daf4e1b6b1da0
#
_cell.length_a   1.000
_cell.length_b   1.000
_cell.length_c   1.000
_cell.angle_alpha   90.00
_cell.angle_beta   90.00
_cell.angle_gamma   90.00
#
_symmetry.space_group_name_H-M   'P 1'
#
loop_
_entity.id
_entity.type
_entity.pdbx_description
1 polymer ?
#
loop_
_entity_poly.entity_id
_entity_poly.type
_entity_poly.pdbx_seq_one_letter_code
_entity_poly.pdbx_strand_id
1 'polypeptide(L)'
;MLRLVIATSILAVTAAGAATAQEIKPNPLRDAYFGNLHVHTGWSFDAYINDSITTPDSAYRWAKGEAISAGEGLPDLQILRPLDWYAVSDHSEYIGVLPLMEDKSNPLSQHPLAADITGGDPEAAFAAYGKLSDTIYEHHPDEELNDPKIRRTVWAEIVKTADEHYKPGTFTTFPAFEWTSAPDWRNLHRVVLFRDSTHVPDMALSAMDTDVPAELWKWMELQRESGAQLLAVPHNGNASDGMMFPVGQAYGDVNVDGDYAAARMRNEPLFELTQIKGTSEVYPPMSPNDEFADFEIWDYTLSPDAVPPEHRLGGYAREAIIRGLKYQQEGRGNPFKYGFIGDSDTHNAAASIEENNYTGKFGFELDPRHRLEGPPGVPESAIEQVRRFSSGGVAGVWAESNTREALFDAMVRKETFATSGPRLKVRLFGGYAYPEDVMDRSQWLQTAYDGGVPMGGDLGAAPEGRAPTLLVAATKEPDGANLDRIQIVKGWIENGEQKERIYDIALSDGRKPDSSGAIKPVGNTVDVATASYTNDIGATELMANWTDPDFDPAVPAVYYARVLQIPTPRWSTFDAAKLGVEVPKGLPTSIQERAWTSPIWYTPSS
;
A
#
# COMPACT_ATOMS: atom_id res chain seq x y z
N MET A 1 74.88 26.72 -37.04
CA MET A 1 74.42 26.87 -35.65
C MET A 1 73.00 26.29 -35.55
N LEU A 2 72.93 25.08 -35.04
CA LEU A 2 71.66 24.31 -34.92
C LEU A 2 71.11 24.54 -33.51
N ARG A 3 69.93 25.14 -33.39
CA ARG A 3 69.23 25.29 -32.07
C ARG A 3 68.30 24.10 -31.83
N LEU A 4 68.68 23.34 -30.83
CA LEU A 4 67.88 22.22 -30.29
C LEU A 4 66.74 22.79 -29.40
N VAL A 5 65.48 22.53 -29.76
CA VAL A 5 64.32 22.86 -28.93
C VAL A 5 63.95 21.59 -28.19
N ILE A 6 64.10 21.59 -26.86
CA ILE A 6 63.67 20.52 -25.98
C ILE A 6 62.21 20.84 -25.60
N ALA A 7 61.25 20.01 -26.05
CA ALA A 7 59.85 20.05 -25.63
C ALA A 7 59.67 19.20 -24.35
N THR A 8 59.40 19.87 -23.26
CA THR A 8 59.09 19.22 -21.99
C THR A 8 57.54 18.88 -21.95
N SER A 9 57.22 17.61 -22.09
CA SER A 9 55.84 17.12 -21.95
C SER A 9 55.52 17.02 -20.46
N ILE A 10 54.59 17.85 -19.98
CA ILE A 10 53.99 17.74 -18.64
C ILE A 10 52.89 16.70 -18.71
N LEU A 11 53.11 15.55 -18.09
CA LEU A 11 52.08 14.52 -17.87
C LEU A 11 51.18 14.99 -16.72
N ALA A 12 49.98 15.46 -17.05
CA ALA A 12 48.94 15.71 -16.03
C ALA A 12 48.33 14.36 -15.60
N VAL A 13 48.74 13.90 -14.43
CA VAL A 13 48.07 12.76 -13.76
C VAL A 13 46.78 13.28 -13.17
N THR A 14 45.65 13.03 -13.84
CA THR A 14 44.31 13.21 -13.24
C THR A 14 44.11 12.08 -12.23
N ALA A 15 44.27 12.38 -10.95
CA ALA A 15 43.79 11.52 -9.87
C ALA A 15 42.27 11.53 -9.93
N ALA A 16 41.67 10.49 -10.51
CA ALA A 16 40.28 10.18 -10.30
C ALA A 16 40.11 9.82 -8.82
N GLY A 17 39.64 10.76 -8.03
CA GLY A 17 39.25 10.50 -6.65
C GLY A 17 38.14 9.43 -6.65
N ALA A 18 38.47 8.24 -6.16
CA ALA A 18 37.45 7.27 -5.80
C ALA A 18 36.53 7.95 -4.76
N ALA A 19 35.30 8.24 -5.13
CA ALA A 19 34.28 8.65 -4.17
C ALA A 19 34.18 7.51 -3.18
N THR A 20 34.68 7.71 -1.97
CA THR A 20 34.45 6.76 -0.87
C THR A 20 32.94 6.68 -0.65
N ALA A 21 32.34 5.50 -0.83
CA ALA A 21 30.95 5.28 -0.47
C ALA A 21 30.77 5.77 0.96
N GLN A 22 29.84 6.70 1.16
CA GLN A 22 29.54 7.23 2.48
C GLN A 22 29.04 6.06 3.35
N GLU A 23 29.71 5.81 4.46
CA GLU A 23 29.32 4.75 5.38
C GLU A 23 27.92 5.04 5.93
N ILE A 24 26.96 4.17 5.64
CA ILE A 24 25.58 4.29 6.14
C ILE A 24 25.59 3.88 7.60
N LYS A 25 25.33 4.82 8.51
CA LYS A 25 25.24 4.55 9.94
C LYS A 25 23.80 4.16 10.30
N PRO A 26 23.56 2.92 10.75
CA PRO A 26 22.22 2.51 11.19
C PRO A 26 21.76 3.31 12.42
N ASN A 27 20.50 3.75 12.41
CA ASN A 27 19.84 4.33 13.58
C ASN A 27 19.13 3.23 14.37
N PRO A 28 19.59 2.82 15.57
CA PRO A 28 18.95 1.74 16.33
C PRO A 28 17.54 2.10 16.81
N LEU A 29 17.20 3.39 16.88
CA LEU A 29 15.85 3.87 17.19
C LEU A 29 14.98 4.03 15.96
N ARG A 30 15.50 3.70 14.78
CA ARG A 30 14.82 3.64 13.48
C ARG A 30 14.24 4.98 13.02
N ASP A 31 14.28 5.22 11.75
CA ASP A 31 13.64 6.35 11.09
C ASP A 31 12.46 5.85 10.26
N ALA A 32 11.47 6.72 10.03
CA ALA A 32 10.36 6.41 9.14
C ALA A 32 10.77 6.67 7.70
N TYR A 33 10.67 5.65 6.87
CA TYR A 33 10.87 5.72 5.41
C TYR A 33 9.55 5.50 4.71
N PHE A 34 9.21 6.40 3.78
CA PHE A 34 7.93 6.40 3.06
C PHE A 34 8.13 5.97 1.61
N GLY A 35 7.28 5.08 1.13
CA GLY A 35 7.31 4.60 -0.24
C GLY A 35 6.07 3.82 -0.64
N ASN A 36 6.11 3.29 -1.87
CA ASN A 36 5.09 2.41 -2.42
C ASN A 36 5.75 1.18 -3.04
N LEU A 37 5.08 0.04 -2.94
CA LEU A 37 5.49 -1.22 -3.59
C LEU A 37 4.45 -1.74 -4.59
N HIS A 38 3.30 -1.08 -4.70
CA HIS A 38 2.19 -1.43 -5.58
C HIS A 38 1.97 -0.31 -6.59
N VAL A 39 2.72 -0.37 -7.68
CA VAL A 39 2.75 0.65 -8.73
C VAL A 39 2.93 -0.01 -10.08
N HIS A 40 2.11 0.44 -11.04
CA HIS A 40 2.13 -0.04 -12.42
C HIS A 40 2.61 1.02 -13.38
N THR A 41 3.16 0.58 -14.49
CA THR A 41 3.58 1.39 -15.63
C THR A 41 2.88 0.91 -16.90
N GLY A 42 3.14 1.51 -18.04
CA GLY A 42 2.66 1.00 -19.32
C GLY A 42 3.18 -0.41 -19.68
N TRP A 43 3.93 -1.06 -18.78
CA TRP A 43 4.33 -2.46 -18.94
C TRP A 43 3.32 -3.43 -18.32
N SER A 44 2.36 -2.97 -17.53
CA SER A 44 1.13 -3.71 -17.20
C SER A 44 0.16 -3.67 -18.36
N PHE A 45 -0.48 -4.80 -18.66
CA PHE A 45 -1.39 -4.91 -19.81
C PHE A 45 -2.56 -3.92 -19.72
N ASP A 46 -3.14 -3.79 -18.52
CA ASP A 46 -4.27 -2.92 -18.25
C ASP A 46 -3.87 -1.44 -18.15
N ALA A 47 -2.65 -1.13 -17.70
CA ALA A 47 -2.13 0.23 -17.70
C ALA A 47 -1.92 0.74 -19.14
N TYR A 48 -1.27 -0.07 -20.00
CA TYR A 48 -1.00 0.30 -21.39
C TYR A 48 -2.28 0.54 -22.18
N ILE A 49 -3.23 -0.38 -22.08
CA ILE A 49 -4.49 -0.30 -22.83
C ILE A 49 -5.39 0.85 -22.36
N ASN A 50 -5.14 1.37 -21.17
CA ASN A 50 -5.77 2.54 -20.58
C ASN A 50 -4.86 3.78 -20.64
N ASP A 51 -4.13 3.94 -21.76
CA ASP A 51 -3.36 5.12 -22.16
C ASP A 51 -2.10 5.43 -21.31
N SER A 52 -1.55 4.48 -20.55
CA SER A 52 -0.26 4.70 -19.88
C SER A 52 0.91 4.44 -20.81
N ILE A 53 1.72 5.47 -21.05
CA ILE A 53 2.95 5.39 -21.85
C ILE A 53 4.23 5.29 -20.99
N THR A 54 4.07 5.22 -19.68
CA THR A 54 5.17 5.25 -18.72
C THR A 54 5.94 3.92 -18.67
N THR A 55 7.14 3.97 -18.12
CA THR A 55 8.03 2.81 -18.00
C THR A 55 8.53 2.65 -16.56
N PRO A 56 9.09 1.50 -16.17
CA PRO A 56 9.73 1.35 -14.85
C PRO A 56 10.80 2.41 -14.56
N ASP A 57 11.59 2.83 -15.55
CA ASP A 57 12.56 3.93 -15.41
C ASP A 57 11.86 5.25 -15.04
N SER A 58 10.79 5.61 -15.77
CA SER A 58 10.04 6.84 -15.47
C SER A 58 9.41 6.81 -14.09
N ALA A 59 8.92 5.66 -13.62
CA ALA A 59 8.36 5.49 -12.29
C ALA A 59 9.39 5.78 -11.17
N TYR A 60 10.60 5.24 -11.28
CA TYR A 60 11.66 5.53 -10.31
C TYR A 60 12.15 6.99 -10.38
N ARG A 61 12.17 7.59 -11.55
CA ARG A 61 12.51 9.02 -11.72
C ARG A 61 11.46 9.91 -11.06
N TRP A 62 10.18 9.62 -11.30
CA TRP A 62 9.08 10.32 -10.65
C TRP A 62 9.17 10.24 -9.12
N ALA A 63 9.36 9.04 -8.57
CA ALA A 63 9.46 8.83 -7.13
C ALA A 63 10.62 9.60 -6.48
N LYS A 64 11.69 9.86 -7.25
CA LYS A 64 12.83 10.72 -6.84
C LYS A 64 12.56 12.22 -7.00
N GLY A 65 11.38 12.62 -7.49
CA GLY A 65 11.00 14.03 -7.66
C GLY A 65 11.26 14.60 -9.04
N GLU A 66 11.69 13.81 -10.02
CA GLU A 66 11.85 14.26 -11.40
C GLU A 66 10.47 14.38 -12.08
N ALA A 67 10.31 15.35 -12.97
CA ALA A 67 9.15 15.43 -13.84
C ALA A 67 9.26 14.35 -14.93
N ILE A 68 8.15 13.65 -15.19
CA ILE A 68 8.03 12.64 -16.25
C ILE A 68 6.90 13.00 -17.21
N SER A 69 7.02 12.62 -18.48
CA SER A 69 5.98 12.88 -19.47
C SER A 69 4.72 12.05 -19.20
N ALA A 70 3.57 12.70 -19.25
CA ALA A 70 2.25 12.09 -19.20
C ALA A 70 1.68 11.75 -20.60
N GLY A 71 2.35 12.19 -21.65
CA GLY A 71 1.86 12.07 -23.04
C GLY A 71 1.68 13.42 -23.73
N GLU A 72 1.42 13.37 -25.02
CA GLU A 72 1.25 14.59 -25.85
C GLU A 72 0.04 15.40 -25.39
N GLY A 73 0.24 16.69 -25.13
CA GLY A 73 -0.80 17.63 -24.73
C GLY A 73 -1.19 17.60 -23.25
N LEU A 74 -0.60 16.72 -22.45
CA LEU A 74 -0.80 16.62 -21.00
C LEU A 74 0.38 17.28 -20.24
N PRO A 75 0.14 17.82 -19.03
CA PRO A 75 1.22 18.33 -18.19
C PRO A 75 2.09 17.19 -17.69
N ASP A 76 3.38 17.44 -17.51
CA ASP A 76 4.28 16.49 -16.88
C ASP A 76 3.79 16.10 -15.47
N LEU A 77 4.03 14.84 -15.09
CA LEU A 77 3.74 14.33 -13.75
C LEU A 77 4.96 14.57 -12.86
N GLN A 78 4.75 15.18 -11.72
CA GLN A 78 5.82 15.40 -10.73
C GLN A 78 5.25 15.32 -9.32
N ILE A 79 5.85 14.51 -8.46
CA ILE A 79 5.51 14.43 -7.05
C ILE A 79 5.97 15.72 -6.33
N LEU A 80 5.17 16.23 -5.40
CA LEU A 80 5.52 17.44 -4.64
C LEU A 80 6.70 17.21 -3.68
N ARG A 81 6.83 15.99 -3.16
CA ARG A 81 7.92 15.59 -2.27
C ARG A 81 8.42 14.18 -2.63
N PRO A 82 9.74 13.98 -2.93
CA PRO A 82 10.30 12.68 -3.25
C PRO A 82 10.02 11.61 -2.19
N LEU A 83 9.87 10.36 -2.61
CA LEU A 83 9.77 9.20 -1.73
C LEU A 83 11.16 8.70 -1.32
N ASP A 84 11.22 7.93 -0.21
CA ASP A 84 12.46 7.33 0.26
C ASP A 84 12.78 6.01 -0.45
N TRP A 85 11.75 5.30 -0.88
CA TRP A 85 11.86 4.03 -1.58
C TRP A 85 10.65 3.79 -2.50
N TYR A 86 10.83 2.92 -3.51
CA TYR A 86 9.79 2.62 -4.50
C TYR A 86 10.02 1.25 -5.12
N ALA A 87 8.96 0.51 -5.42
CA ALA A 87 9.01 -0.70 -6.21
C ALA A 87 7.96 -0.64 -7.32
N VAL A 88 8.35 -0.96 -8.53
CA VAL A 88 7.43 -1.15 -9.65
C VAL A 88 7.01 -2.59 -9.66
N SER A 89 5.70 -2.83 -9.66
CA SER A 89 5.08 -4.14 -9.56
C SER A 89 4.09 -4.40 -10.71
N ASP A 90 4.53 -4.14 -11.94
CA ASP A 90 3.69 -4.43 -13.11
C ASP A 90 3.12 -5.85 -13.06
N HIS A 91 1.88 -6.01 -13.55
CA HIS A 91 1.23 -7.32 -13.67
C HIS A 91 2.12 -8.31 -14.41
N SER A 92 2.31 -9.50 -13.84
CA SER A 92 3.10 -10.56 -14.49
C SER A 92 2.41 -11.18 -15.71
N GLU A 93 1.11 -10.98 -15.82
CA GLU A 93 0.26 -11.37 -16.94
C GLU A 93 0.55 -10.45 -18.13
N TYR A 94 0.99 -11.02 -19.25
CA TYR A 94 1.37 -10.27 -20.46
C TYR A 94 2.35 -9.11 -20.23
N ILE A 95 3.23 -9.24 -19.25
CA ILE A 95 4.15 -8.19 -18.81
C ILE A 95 4.98 -7.60 -19.96
N GLY A 96 4.86 -6.29 -20.20
CA GLY A 96 5.61 -5.54 -21.23
C GLY A 96 5.35 -5.94 -22.68
N VAL A 97 4.29 -6.73 -22.94
CA VAL A 97 3.99 -7.26 -24.28
C VAL A 97 3.26 -6.24 -25.14
N LEU A 98 2.27 -5.53 -24.59
CA LEU A 98 1.42 -4.64 -25.37
C LEU A 98 2.16 -3.49 -26.03
N PRO A 99 3.15 -2.84 -25.40
CA PRO A 99 3.98 -1.81 -26.07
C PRO A 99 4.69 -2.32 -27.34
N LEU A 100 4.98 -3.62 -27.42
CA LEU A 100 5.63 -4.20 -28.61
C LEU A 100 4.73 -4.21 -29.85
N MET A 101 3.41 -4.06 -29.68
CA MET A 101 2.44 -4.00 -30.80
C MET A 101 2.54 -2.69 -31.60
N GLU A 102 3.09 -1.62 -31.04
CA GLU A 102 3.32 -0.35 -31.77
C GLU A 102 4.44 -0.46 -32.79
N ASP A 103 5.48 -1.27 -32.49
CA ASP A 103 6.62 -1.44 -33.40
C ASP A 103 6.22 -2.28 -34.63
N LYS A 104 6.06 -1.63 -35.76
CA LYS A 104 5.68 -2.29 -37.02
C LYS A 104 6.70 -3.32 -37.52
N SER A 105 7.91 -3.35 -36.97
CA SER A 105 8.91 -4.41 -37.22
C SER A 105 8.73 -5.63 -36.34
N ASN A 106 7.98 -5.52 -35.23
CA ASN A 106 7.67 -6.61 -34.33
C ASN A 106 6.48 -7.43 -34.87
N PRO A 107 6.55 -8.77 -34.92
CA PRO A 107 5.43 -9.61 -35.34
C PRO A 107 4.11 -9.33 -34.60
N LEU A 108 4.16 -8.97 -33.30
CA LEU A 108 2.98 -8.65 -32.49
C LEU A 108 2.19 -7.44 -33.02
N SER A 109 2.78 -6.59 -33.88
CA SER A 109 2.05 -5.52 -34.55
C SER A 109 0.98 -6.05 -35.54
N GLN A 110 1.01 -7.33 -35.87
CA GLN A 110 0.03 -8.01 -36.71
C GLN A 110 -0.97 -8.85 -35.89
N HIS A 111 -0.86 -8.86 -34.57
CA HIS A 111 -1.80 -9.55 -33.70
C HIS A 111 -3.23 -9.03 -33.91
N PRO A 112 -4.29 -9.86 -33.85
CA PRO A 112 -5.68 -9.43 -34.09
C PRO A 112 -6.14 -8.27 -33.21
N LEU A 113 -5.65 -8.16 -31.98
CA LEU A 113 -5.98 -7.07 -31.04
C LEU A 113 -5.09 -5.82 -31.21
N ALA A 114 -4.02 -5.88 -32.01
CA ALA A 114 -3.05 -4.78 -32.08
C ALA A 114 -3.69 -3.47 -32.53
N ALA A 115 -4.59 -3.51 -33.53
CA ALA A 115 -5.26 -2.31 -34.02
C ALA A 115 -6.24 -1.71 -33.00
N ASP A 116 -6.93 -2.56 -32.23
CA ASP A 116 -7.87 -2.12 -31.18
C ASP A 116 -7.09 -1.48 -30.00
N ILE A 117 -5.93 -2.05 -29.65
CA ILE A 117 -5.11 -1.61 -28.50
C ILE A 117 -4.30 -0.34 -28.83
N THR A 118 -3.72 -0.25 -30.06
CA THR A 118 -2.80 0.85 -30.41
C THR A 118 -3.44 1.92 -31.29
N GLY A 119 -4.71 1.76 -31.65
CA GLY A 119 -5.41 2.61 -32.62
C GLY A 119 -5.95 3.93 -32.06
N GLY A 120 -5.95 4.12 -30.74
CA GLY A 120 -6.42 5.35 -30.08
C GLY A 120 -7.95 5.50 -30.05
N ASP A 121 -8.72 4.44 -30.33
CA ASP A 121 -10.18 4.40 -30.15
C ASP A 121 -10.51 3.84 -28.75
N PRO A 122 -11.05 4.65 -27.81
CA PRO A 122 -11.31 4.21 -26.44
C PRO A 122 -12.34 3.07 -26.34
N GLU A 123 -13.35 3.01 -27.24
CA GLU A 123 -14.35 1.93 -27.24
C GLU A 123 -13.71 0.60 -27.69
N ALA A 124 -12.87 0.64 -28.72
CA ALA A 124 -12.12 -0.53 -29.17
C ALA A 124 -11.12 -1.01 -28.12
N ALA A 125 -10.38 -0.09 -27.48
CA ALA A 125 -9.45 -0.39 -26.40
C ALA A 125 -10.15 -1.03 -25.19
N PHE A 126 -11.30 -0.49 -24.76
CA PHE A 126 -12.09 -1.06 -23.67
C PHE A 126 -12.60 -2.48 -24.00
N ALA A 127 -13.05 -2.71 -25.25
CA ALA A 127 -13.46 -4.04 -25.69
C ALA A 127 -12.27 -5.03 -25.76
N ALA A 128 -11.08 -4.56 -26.16
CA ALA A 128 -9.86 -5.37 -26.16
C ALA A 128 -9.38 -5.70 -24.74
N TYR A 129 -9.50 -4.74 -23.80
CA TYR A 129 -9.24 -4.96 -22.38
C TYR A 129 -10.09 -6.11 -21.81
N GLY A 130 -11.41 -6.12 -22.08
CA GLY A 130 -12.29 -7.21 -21.66
C GLY A 130 -11.83 -8.56 -22.20
N LYS A 131 -11.51 -8.65 -23.51
CA LYS A 131 -11.03 -9.88 -24.14
C LYS A 131 -9.72 -10.40 -23.53
N LEU A 132 -8.77 -9.49 -23.24
CA LEU A 132 -7.49 -9.88 -22.58
C LEU A 132 -7.73 -10.36 -21.15
N SER A 133 -8.54 -9.65 -20.39
CA SER A 133 -8.88 -10.03 -19.02
C SER A 133 -9.55 -11.40 -18.96
N ASP A 134 -10.48 -11.71 -19.89
CA ASP A 134 -11.10 -13.02 -20.00
C ASP A 134 -10.04 -14.12 -20.22
N THR A 135 -9.02 -13.88 -21.06
CA THR A 135 -7.97 -14.91 -21.29
C THR A 135 -7.14 -15.20 -20.05
N ILE A 136 -6.97 -14.20 -19.18
CA ILE A 136 -6.24 -14.34 -17.90
C ILE A 136 -7.11 -15.09 -16.88
N TYR A 137 -8.34 -14.62 -16.67
CA TYR A 137 -9.21 -15.06 -15.58
C TYR A 137 -9.93 -16.38 -15.87
N GLU A 138 -10.10 -16.74 -17.14
CA GLU A 138 -10.64 -18.03 -17.58
C GLU A 138 -9.55 -19.09 -17.88
N HIS A 139 -8.27 -18.77 -17.62
CA HIS A 139 -7.11 -19.66 -17.85
C HIS A 139 -6.96 -20.15 -19.30
N HIS A 140 -7.20 -19.25 -20.24
CA HIS A 140 -6.99 -19.51 -21.67
C HIS A 140 -6.02 -18.47 -22.25
N PRO A 141 -4.75 -18.42 -21.78
CA PRO A 141 -3.80 -17.40 -22.21
C PRO A 141 -3.58 -17.42 -23.72
N ASP A 142 -3.48 -16.24 -24.30
CA ASP A 142 -3.07 -16.10 -25.68
C ASP A 142 -1.59 -16.50 -25.82
N GLU A 143 -1.31 -17.54 -26.62
CA GLU A 143 0.03 -18.12 -26.72
C GLU A 143 1.06 -17.16 -27.33
N GLU A 144 0.65 -16.26 -28.25
CA GLU A 144 1.56 -15.28 -28.87
C GLU A 144 1.94 -14.18 -27.85
N LEU A 145 0.99 -13.74 -27.03
CA LEU A 145 1.21 -12.73 -26.00
C LEU A 145 1.89 -13.30 -24.75
N ASN A 146 1.70 -14.57 -24.46
CA ASN A 146 2.30 -15.25 -23.30
C ASN A 146 3.63 -15.95 -23.61
N ASP A 147 4.40 -15.48 -24.62
CA ASP A 147 5.68 -16.07 -24.98
C ASP A 147 6.68 -16.00 -23.81
N PRO A 148 7.15 -17.16 -23.30
CA PRO A 148 8.12 -17.20 -22.19
C PRO A 148 9.43 -16.46 -22.47
N LYS A 149 9.81 -16.30 -23.73
CA LYS A 149 11.01 -15.53 -24.10
C LYS A 149 10.80 -14.04 -23.87
N ILE A 150 9.64 -13.51 -24.21
CA ILE A 150 9.29 -12.11 -23.95
C ILE A 150 9.21 -11.89 -22.44
N ARG A 151 8.47 -12.73 -21.72
CA ARG A 151 8.33 -12.66 -20.25
C ARG A 151 9.70 -12.60 -19.54
N ARG A 152 10.65 -13.48 -19.90
CA ARG A 152 12.02 -13.49 -19.35
C ARG A 152 12.77 -12.20 -19.65
N THR A 153 12.69 -11.71 -20.89
CA THR A 153 13.40 -10.50 -21.30
C THR A 153 12.89 -9.27 -20.56
N VAL A 154 11.57 -9.13 -20.45
CA VAL A 154 10.94 -8.00 -19.76
C VAL A 154 11.21 -8.08 -18.27
N TRP A 155 11.07 -9.25 -17.64
CA TRP A 155 11.38 -9.42 -16.22
C TRP A 155 12.84 -9.07 -15.89
N ALA A 156 13.78 -9.52 -16.71
CA ALA A 156 15.19 -9.18 -16.53
C ALA A 156 15.45 -7.65 -16.63
N GLU A 157 14.74 -6.94 -17.51
CA GLU A 157 14.85 -5.49 -17.61
C GLU A 157 14.23 -4.77 -16.40
N ILE A 158 13.11 -5.26 -15.85
CA ILE A 158 12.52 -4.73 -14.60
C ILE A 158 13.52 -4.85 -13.45
N VAL A 159 14.10 -6.03 -13.26
CA VAL A 159 15.11 -6.28 -12.21
C VAL A 159 16.31 -5.36 -12.38
N LYS A 160 16.84 -5.25 -13.61
CA LYS A 160 17.97 -4.38 -13.93
C LYS A 160 17.63 -2.91 -13.66
N THR A 161 16.46 -2.43 -14.08
CA THR A 161 16.03 -1.05 -13.85
C THR A 161 15.93 -0.74 -12.35
N ALA A 162 15.39 -1.67 -11.55
CA ALA A 162 15.39 -1.54 -10.11
C ALA A 162 16.81 -1.41 -9.53
N ASP A 163 17.78 -2.18 -10.02
CA ASP A 163 19.17 -2.09 -9.58
C ASP A 163 19.86 -0.78 -10.00
N GLU A 164 19.61 -0.29 -11.21
CA GLU A 164 20.17 0.96 -11.72
C GLU A 164 19.72 2.19 -10.91
N HIS A 165 18.50 2.14 -10.36
CA HIS A 165 17.95 3.21 -9.53
C HIS A 165 18.28 3.07 -8.04
N TYR A 166 18.78 1.92 -7.57
CA TYR A 166 19.13 1.70 -6.17
C TYR A 166 20.33 2.53 -5.74
N LYS A 167 20.13 3.40 -4.74
CA LYS A 167 21.18 4.21 -4.11
C LYS A 167 21.11 4.05 -2.59
N PRO A 168 21.83 3.08 -2.01
CA PRO A 168 21.79 2.81 -0.57
C PRO A 168 21.99 4.07 0.27
N GLY A 169 21.14 4.26 1.28
CA GLY A 169 21.13 5.43 2.15
C GLY A 169 20.44 6.67 1.60
N THR A 170 19.98 6.64 0.33
CA THR A 170 19.34 7.79 -0.32
C THR A 170 17.98 7.43 -0.92
N PHE A 171 17.94 6.42 -1.77
CA PHE A 171 16.72 5.95 -2.42
C PHE A 171 16.80 4.44 -2.64
N THR A 172 15.85 3.71 -2.09
CA THR A 172 15.82 2.25 -2.20
C THR A 172 14.77 1.79 -3.20
N THR A 173 15.14 0.81 -4.02
CA THR A 173 14.26 0.14 -4.98
C THR A 173 14.29 -1.35 -4.76
N PHE A 174 13.22 -2.04 -5.15
CA PHE A 174 13.12 -3.51 -5.04
C PHE A 174 12.67 -4.10 -6.37
N PRO A 175 13.20 -5.27 -6.80
CA PRO A 175 12.54 -6.07 -7.81
C PRO A 175 11.17 -6.55 -7.28
N ALA A 176 10.12 -6.34 -8.07
CA ALA A 176 8.77 -6.75 -7.70
C ALA A 176 7.93 -7.02 -8.95
N PHE A 177 6.84 -7.75 -8.76
CA PHE A 177 5.78 -7.93 -9.75
C PHE A 177 4.45 -8.16 -9.04
N GLU A 178 3.35 -7.95 -9.72
CA GLU A 178 2.04 -8.36 -9.22
C GLU A 178 1.60 -9.67 -9.86
N TRP A 179 1.21 -10.62 -9.01
CA TRP A 179 0.54 -11.86 -9.36
C TRP A 179 -0.97 -11.65 -9.23
N THR A 180 -1.70 -11.80 -10.35
CA THR A 180 -3.03 -11.23 -10.56
C THR A 180 -4.12 -12.31 -10.57
N SER A 181 -4.23 -13.09 -9.51
CA SER A 181 -5.35 -14.04 -9.38
C SER A 181 -6.68 -13.31 -9.19
N ALA A 182 -7.63 -13.56 -10.07
CA ALA A 182 -8.95 -12.94 -10.00
C ALA A 182 -10.07 -13.91 -10.41
N PRO A 183 -10.31 -14.99 -9.66
CA PRO A 183 -11.37 -15.95 -9.96
C PRO A 183 -12.72 -15.25 -10.06
N ASP A 184 -13.42 -15.43 -11.18
CA ASP A 184 -14.68 -14.75 -11.49
C ASP A 184 -14.64 -13.23 -11.23
N TRP A 185 -13.55 -12.54 -11.56
CA TRP A 185 -13.35 -11.10 -11.34
C TRP A 185 -13.33 -10.70 -9.84
N ARG A 186 -12.94 -11.60 -8.92
CA ARG A 186 -12.74 -11.33 -7.50
C ARG A 186 -11.26 -11.15 -7.20
N ASN A 187 -10.89 -10.03 -6.59
CA ASN A 187 -9.50 -9.72 -6.32
C ASN A 187 -8.87 -10.68 -5.30
N LEU A 188 -7.89 -11.46 -5.76
CA LEU A 188 -6.99 -12.25 -4.92
C LEU A 188 -5.52 -11.94 -5.26
N HIS A 189 -5.23 -10.73 -5.73
CA HIS A 189 -3.93 -10.27 -6.17
C HIS A 189 -2.91 -10.18 -5.02
N ARG A 190 -1.62 -10.33 -5.36
CA ARG A 190 -0.48 -10.14 -4.46
C ARG A 190 0.66 -9.43 -5.19
N VAL A 191 1.18 -8.37 -4.58
CA VAL A 191 2.51 -7.89 -4.96
C VAL A 191 3.56 -8.82 -4.37
N VAL A 192 4.44 -9.35 -5.18
CA VAL A 192 5.59 -10.17 -4.77
C VAL A 192 6.84 -9.31 -4.83
N LEU A 193 7.50 -9.12 -3.69
CA LEU A 193 8.67 -8.28 -3.51
C LEU A 193 9.89 -9.12 -3.15
N PHE A 194 11.01 -8.91 -3.85
CA PHE A 194 12.30 -9.54 -3.54
C PHE A 194 13.20 -8.59 -2.75
N ARG A 195 13.88 -9.12 -1.75
CA ARG A 195 14.82 -8.37 -0.91
C ARG A 195 15.97 -7.74 -1.71
N ASP A 196 16.45 -8.47 -2.71
CA ASP A 196 17.51 -8.04 -3.63
C ASP A 196 17.38 -8.78 -4.97
N SER A 197 18.27 -8.50 -5.91
CA SER A 197 18.29 -9.08 -7.26
C SER A 197 19.16 -10.34 -7.40
N THR A 198 19.78 -10.83 -6.30
CA THR A 198 20.82 -11.86 -6.37
C THR A 198 20.28 -13.24 -6.79
N HIS A 199 19.08 -13.58 -6.33
CA HIS A 199 18.47 -14.91 -6.54
C HIS A 199 17.02 -14.80 -7.05
N VAL A 200 16.70 -13.73 -7.79
CA VAL A 200 15.39 -13.64 -8.45
C VAL A 200 15.27 -14.74 -9.52
N PRO A 201 14.08 -15.31 -9.73
CA PRO A 201 13.86 -16.30 -10.78
C PRO A 201 14.07 -15.68 -12.17
N ASP A 202 14.30 -16.52 -13.18
CA ASP A 202 14.43 -16.08 -14.57
C ASP A 202 13.13 -15.46 -15.14
N MET A 203 12.00 -15.73 -14.51
CA MET A 203 10.68 -15.27 -14.95
C MET A 203 9.74 -15.12 -13.75
N ALA A 204 8.96 -14.04 -13.72
CA ALA A 204 7.90 -13.85 -12.74
C ALA A 204 6.81 -14.93 -12.89
N LEU A 205 6.28 -15.44 -11.77
CA LEU A 205 5.12 -16.32 -11.78
C LEU A 205 3.87 -15.51 -12.17
N SER A 206 3.02 -16.09 -13.00
CA SER A 206 1.78 -15.47 -13.44
C SER A 206 0.56 -16.23 -12.91
N ALA A 207 -0.57 -15.56 -12.75
CA ALA A 207 -1.84 -16.19 -12.45
C ALA A 207 -2.31 -17.12 -13.61
N MET A 208 -1.78 -16.90 -14.82
CA MET A 208 -1.96 -17.85 -15.94
C MET A 208 -1.22 -19.17 -15.75
N ASP A 209 -0.17 -19.20 -14.91
CA ASP A 209 0.54 -20.43 -14.53
C ASP A 209 -0.20 -21.14 -13.37
N THR A 210 -0.72 -20.39 -12.40
CA THR A 210 -1.59 -20.83 -11.31
C THR A 210 -2.25 -19.62 -10.65
N ASP A 211 -3.53 -19.72 -10.33
CA ASP A 211 -4.32 -18.66 -9.69
C ASP A 211 -4.66 -18.95 -8.21
N VAL A 212 -4.19 -20.08 -7.67
CA VAL A 212 -4.43 -20.50 -6.29
C VAL A 212 -3.36 -19.91 -5.36
N PRO A 213 -3.71 -19.09 -4.34
CA PRO A 213 -2.72 -18.48 -3.44
C PRO A 213 -1.80 -19.47 -2.74
N ALA A 214 -2.30 -20.66 -2.38
CA ALA A 214 -1.48 -21.70 -1.76
C ALA A 214 -0.40 -22.25 -2.70
N GLU A 215 -0.63 -22.26 -4.02
CA GLU A 215 0.37 -22.64 -5.01
C GLU A 215 1.41 -21.53 -5.22
N LEU A 216 1.00 -20.24 -5.18
CA LEU A 216 1.95 -19.12 -5.12
C LEU A 216 2.90 -19.29 -3.93
N TRP A 217 2.38 -19.60 -2.72
CA TRP A 217 3.24 -19.80 -1.55
C TRP A 217 4.20 -20.97 -1.71
N LYS A 218 3.78 -22.08 -2.33
CA LYS A 218 4.67 -23.21 -2.66
C LYS A 218 5.78 -22.78 -3.62
N TRP A 219 5.44 -21.99 -4.64
CA TRP A 219 6.43 -21.45 -5.56
C TRP A 219 7.42 -20.52 -4.81
N MET A 220 6.94 -19.68 -3.89
CA MET A 220 7.80 -18.83 -3.06
C MET A 220 8.76 -19.64 -2.19
N GLU A 221 8.34 -20.78 -1.63
CA GLU A 221 9.23 -21.67 -0.88
C GLU A 221 10.33 -22.24 -1.79
N LEU A 222 10.01 -22.66 -3.02
CA LEU A 222 11.01 -23.13 -3.99
C LEU A 222 12.03 -22.02 -4.33
N GLN A 223 11.59 -20.75 -4.42
CA GLN A 223 12.52 -19.64 -4.61
C GLN A 223 13.44 -19.45 -3.39
N ARG A 224 12.91 -19.62 -2.17
CA ARG A 224 13.73 -19.56 -0.94
C ARG A 224 14.75 -20.69 -0.87
N GLU A 225 14.39 -21.89 -1.27
CA GLU A 225 15.32 -23.02 -1.40
C GLU A 225 16.46 -22.72 -2.38
N SER A 226 16.20 -21.90 -3.40
CA SER A 226 17.19 -21.41 -4.37
C SER A 226 17.99 -20.20 -3.85
N GLY A 227 17.71 -19.71 -2.65
CA GLY A 227 18.43 -18.61 -1.99
C GLY A 227 17.74 -17.24 -2.02
N ALA A 228 16.60 -17.09 -2.69
CA ALA A 228 15.85 -15.86 -2.71
C ALA A 228 15.27 -15.50 -1.32
N GLN A 229 15.16 -14.22 -1.04
CA GLN A 229 14.37 -13.69 0.08
C GLN A 229 13.26 -12.83 -0.51
N LEU A 230 12.02 -13.20 -0.22
CA LEU A 230 10.85 -12.56 -0.81
C LEU A 230 9.66 -12.60 0.15
N LEU A 231 8.74 -11.69 -0.06
CA LEU A 231 7.43 -11.66 0.60
C LEU A 231 6.34 -11.33 -0.41
N ALA A 232 5.09 -11.64 -0.08
CA ALA A 232 3.93 -11.24 -0.84
C ALA A 232 3.03 -10.34 0.01
N VAL A 233 2.37 -9.38 -0.64
CA VAL A 233 1.43 -8.45 -0.01
C VAL A 233 0.08 -8.56 -0.70
N PRO A 234 -0.90 -9.23 -0.07
CA PRO A 234 -2.27 -9.24 -0.56
C PRO A 234 -2.93 -7.85 -0.38
N HIS A 235 -3.83 -7.52 -1.30
CA HIS A 235 -4.52 -6.24 -1.32
C HIS A 235 -5.96 -6.35 -1.83
N ASN A 236 -6.73 -5.26 -1.71
CA ASN A 236 -8.13 -5.19 -2.12
C ASN A 236 -9.01 -6.31 -1.56
N GLY A 237 -8.92 -6.56 -0.27
CA GLY A 237 -9.87 -7.44 0.39
C GLY A 237 -11.32 -6.99 0.17
N ASN A 238 -11.56 -5.68 0.13
CA ASN A 238 -12.85 -5.06 -0.17
C ASN A 238 -13.43 -5.46 -1.55
N ALA A 239 -12.57 -5.79 -2.52
CA ALA A 239 -12.95 -6.23 -3.87
C ALA A 239 -12.89 -7.76 -4.08
N SER A 240 -12.65 -8.53 -3.02
CA SER A 240 -12.43 -9.97 -3.08
C SER A 240 -13.71 -10.81 -2.96
N ASP A 241 -14.87 -10.20 -2.80
CA ASP A 241 -16.13 -10.90 -2.54
C ASP A 241 -16.04 -11.87 -1.33
N GLY A 242 -15.28 -11.48 -0.30
CA GLY A 242 -15.05 -12.27 0.91
C GLY A 242 -13.99 -13.35 0.81
N MET A 243 -13.33 -13.50 -0.33
CA MET A 243 -12.37 -14.57 -0.56
C MET A 243 -10.97 -14.28 0.00
N MET A 244 -10.63 -12.99 0.23
CA MET A 244 -9.30 -12.60 0.72
C MET A 244 -8.98 -13.16 2.10
N PHE A 245 -9.95 -13.16 3.00
CA PHE A 245 -9.83 -13.70 4.35
C PHE A 245 -10.84 -14.83 4.56
N PRO A 246 -10.57 -16.03 4.03
CA PRO A 246 -11.55 -17.11 3.96
C PRO A 246 -12.05 -17.57 5.34
N VAL A 247 -13.33 -17.94 5.39
CA VAL A 247 -14.02 -18.47 6.58
C VAL A 247 -14.15 -19.99 6.45
N GLY A 248 -13.11 -20.72 6.82
CA GLY A 248 -13.13 -22.19 6.77
C GLY A 248 -12.38 -22.79 5.60
N GLN A 249 -12.78 -22.55 4.36
CA GLN A 249 -12.10 -23.02 3.15
C GLN A 249 -11.65 -21.85 2.28
N ALA A 250 -10.42 -21.90 1.80
CA ALA A 250 -9.85 -20.92 0.88
C ALA A 250 -10.05 -21.37 -0.58
N TYR A 251 -9.85 -20.43 -1.50
CA TYR A 251 -9.89 -20.71 -2.93
C TYR A 251 -8.91 -21.83 -3.30
N GLY A 252 -9.30 -22.69 -4.24
CA GLY A 252 -8.57 -23.90 -4.60
C GLY A 252 -8.84 -25.09 -3.64
N ASP A 253 -9.96 -25.07 -2.93
CA ASP A 253 -10.39 -26.12 -1.99
C ASP A 253 -9.41 -26.38 -0.83
N VAL A 254 -8.66 -25.34 -0.42
CA VAL A 254 -7.64 -25.43 0.64
C VAL A 254 -8.28 -25.19 2.01
N ASN A 255 -8.09 -26.11 2.96
CA ASN A 255 -8.57 -25.93 4.33
C ASN A 255 -7.79 -24.84 5.07
N VAL A 256 -8.49 -23.99 5.80
CA VAL A 256 -7.88 -23.00 6.68
C VAL A 256 -7.55 -23.66 8.02
N ASP A 257 -6.41 -24.31 8.11
CA ASP A 257 -5.87 -25.02 9.27
C ASP A 257 -4.52 -24.46 9.70
N GLY A 258 -3.80 -25.16 10.59
CA GLY A 258 -2.50 -24.75 11.10
C GLY A 258 -1.42 -24.64 10.04
N ASP A 259 -1.41 -25.56 9.06
CA ASP A 259 -0.42 -25.56 7.98
C ASP A 259 -0.68 -24.38 7.01
N TYR A 260 -1.95 -24.12 6.68
CA TYR A 260 -2.37 -22.94 5.93
C TYR A 260 -1.95 -21.65 6.65
N ALA A 261 -2.22 -21.56 7.96
CA ALA A 261 -1.88 -20.39 8.75
C ALA A 261 -0.36 -20.15 8.78
N ALA A 262 0.44 -21.19 8.96
CA ALA A 262 1.89 -21.10 8.96
C ALA A 262 2.45 -20.70 7.58
N ALA A 263 1.96 -21.32 6.50
CA ALA A 263 2.36 -20.98 5.13
C ALA A 263 2.00 -19.53 4.78
N ARG A 264 0.78 -19.10 5.09
CA ARG A 264 0.33 -17.76 4.82
C ARG A 264 1.17 -16.70 5.55
N MET A 265 1.36 -16.84 6.86
CA MET A 265 2.12 -15.87 7.66
C MET A 265 3.61 -15.81 7.32
N ARG A 266 4.18 -16.91 6.81
CA ARG A 266 5.55 -16.95 6.31
C ARG A 266 5.70 -16.17 5.00
N ASN A 267 4.70 -16.23 4.14
CA ASN A 267 4.74 -15.65 2.80
C ASN A 267 4.11 -14.25 2.73
N GLU A 268 3.04 -14.01 3.51
CA GLU A 268 2.26 -12.77 3.54
C GLU A 268 2.34 -12.11 4.93
N PRO A 269 3.49 -11.52 5.33
CA PRO A 269 3.60 -10.86 6.64
C PRO A 269 2.82 -9.56 6.72
N LEU A 270 2.52 -8.92 5.60
CA LEU A 270 1.86 -7.63 5.47
C LEU A 270 0.54 -7.76 4.72
N PHE A 271 -0.34 -6.78 4.95
CA PHE A 271 -1.56 -6.56 4.19
C PHE A 271 -1.67 -5.08 3.81
N GLU A 272 -2.01 -4.79 2.56
CA GLU A 272 -2.27 -3.44 2.07
C GLU A 272 -3.68 -3.02 2.46
N LEU A 273 -3.76 -2.08 3.40
CA LEU A 273 -5.00 -1.69 4.08
C LEU A 273 -5.82 -0.69 3.27
N THR A 274 -5.14 0.15 2.48
CA THR A 274 -5.76 1.23 1.69
C THR A 274 -4.95 1.49 0.42
N GLN A 275 -5.65 1.80 -0.66
CA GLN A 275 -5.09 2.17 -1.95
C GLN A 275 -6.14 2.91 -2.78
N ILE A 276 -5.89 3.16 -4.07
CA ILE A 276 -6.79 3.96 -4.92
C ILE A 276 -8.20 3.37 -5.05
N LYS A 277 -8.37 2.04 -4.94
CA LYS A 277 -9.68 1.37 -4.87
C LYS A 277 -10.22 1.32 -3.41
N GLY A 278 -9.96 2.37 -2.62
CA GLY A 278 -10.49 2.57 -1.27
C GLY A 278 -9.81 1.75 -0.18
N THR A 279 -10.48 1.69 0.98
CA THR A 279 -9.95 1.01 2.18
C THR A 279 -10.49 -0.40 2.35
N SER A 280 -9.62 -1.29 2.82
CA SER A 280 -9.94 -2.64 3.30
C SER A 280 -9.84 -2.75 4.84
N GLU A 281 -9.80 -1.63 5.59
CA GLU A 281 -9.75 -1.69 7.06
C GLU A 281 -11.04 -2.28 7.62
N VAL A 282 -12.16 -1.62 7.38
CA VAL A 282 -13.46 -1.93 7.98
C VAL A 282 -14.60 -1.51 7.05
N TYR A 283 -15.71 -2.25 7.11
CA TYR A 283 -16.96 -1.89 6.46
C TYR A 283 -17.96 -1.39 7.50
N PRO A 284 -18.63 -0.23 7.32
CA PRO A 284 -19.45 0.41 8.35
C PRO A 284 -20.50 -0.51 9.03
N PRO A 285 -21.28 -1.33 8.29
CA PRO A 285 -22.23 -2.24 8.93
C PRO A 285 -21.61 -3.33 9.81
N MET A 286 -20.31 -3.65 9.62
CA MET A 286 -19.59 -4.63 10.44
C MET A 286 -19.05 -4.01 11.73
N SER A 287 -18.98 -2.67 11.80
CA SER A 287 -18.48 -1.91 12.95
C SER A 287 -19.42 -0.72 13.24
N PRO A 288 -20.67 -0.96 13.63
CA PRO A 288 -21.70 0.07 13.75
C PRO A 288 -21.43 1.12 14.86
N ASN A 289 -20.48 0.85 15.74
CA ASN A 289 -20.08 1.75 16.83
C ASN A 289 -18.82 2.56 16.49
N ASP A 290 -18.28 2.43 15.29
CA ASP A 290 -17.12 3.18 14.82
C ASP A 290 -17.58 4.40 14.00
N GLU A 291 -17.50 5.59 14.59
CA GLU A 291 -17.83 6.87 13.95
C GLU A 291 -17.03 7.11 12.64
N PHE A 292 -15.86 6.49 12.51
CA PHE A 292 -14.94 6.70 11.39
C PHE A 292 -14.78 5.47 10.48
N ALA A 293 -15.71 4.53 10.54
CA ALA A 293 -15.72 3.36 9.66
C ALA A 293 -16.03 3.71 8.19
N ASP A 294 -16.77 4.80 7.96
CA ASP A 294 -17.13 5.28 6.62
C ASP A 294 -16.00 6.15 6.04
N PHE A 295 -14.97 5.48 5.51
CA PHE A 295 -13.81 6.13 4.92
C PHE A 295 -13.48 5.52 3.57
N GLU A 296 -13.62 6.30 2.50
CA GLU A 296 -13.26 5.92 1.13
C GLU A 296 -13.72 4.48 0.77
N ILE A 297 -15.00 4.22 0.97
CA ILE A 297 -15.60 2.91 0.68
C ILE A 297 -15.70 2.72 -0.82
N TRP A 298 -15.00 1.68 -1.31
CA TRP A 298 -15.08 1.20 -2.68
C TRP A 298 -15.47 -0.29 -2.63
N ASP A 299 -16.73 -0.59 -2.90
CA ASP A 299 -17.36 -1.88 -2.59
C ASP A 299 -17.81 -2.63 -3.85
N TYR A 300 -16.98 -2.59 -4.87
CA TYR A 300 -17.11 -3.30 -6.13
C TYR A 300 -16.18 -4.52 -6.20
N THR A 301 -16.43 -5.39 -7.17
CA THR A 301 -15.46 -6.38 -7.66
C THR A 301 -14.57 -5.73 -8.74
N LEU A 302 -13.73 -6.49 -9.43
CA LEU A 302 -12.98 -5.97 -10.58
C LEU A 302 -13.87 -5.77 -11.83
N SER A 303 -15.11 -6.25 -11.80
CA SER A 303 -16.18 -5.90 -12.73
C SER A 303 -17.05 -4.77 -12.13
N PRO A 304 -18.02 -4.19 -12.88
CA PRO A 304 -18.97 -3.22 -12.35
C PRO A 304 -19.91 -3.74 -11.24
N ASP A 305 -19.84 -5.00 -10.91
CA ASP A 305 -20.73 -5.61 -9.91
C ASP A 305 -20.31 -5.23 -8.50
N ALA A 306 -21.26 -4.74 -7.70
CA ALA A 306 -21.03 -4.50 -6.28
C ALA A 306 -20.90 -5.82 -5.51
N VAL A 307 -20.06 -5.82 -4.47
CA VAL A 307 -19.92 -6.96 -3.58
C VAL A 307 -21.20 -7.14 -2.75
N PRO A 308 -21.85 -8.32 -2.73
CA PRO A 308 -23.03 -8.58 -1.94
C PRO A 308 -22.78 -8.36 -0.44
N PRO A 309 -23.75 -7.81 0.32
CA PRO A 309 -23.58 -7.56 1.76
C PRO A 309 -23.17 -8.79 2.57
N GLU A 310 -23.66 -9.98 2.22
CA GLU A 310 -23.35 -11.26 2.86
C GLU A 310 -21.90 -11.71 2.63
N HIS A 311 -21.24 -11.25 1.58
CA HIS A 311 -19.86 -11.57 1.25
C HIS A 311 -18.85 -10.58 1.84
N ARG A 312 -19.30 -9.51 2.55
CA ARG A 312 -18.39 -8.56 3.23
C ARG A 312 -17.55 -9.25 4.31
N LEU A 313 -18.08 -10.30 4.94
CA LEU A 313 -17.29 -11.14 5.83
C LEU A 313 -16.16 -11.82 5.03
N GLY A 314 -14.93 -11.62 5.48
CA GLY A 314 -13.73 -12.10 4.75
C GLY A 314 -13.15 -11.11 3.73
N GLY A 315 -13.73 -9.89 3.62
CA GLY A 315 -13.23 -8.82 2.78
C GLY A 315 -12.45 -7.73 3.51
N TYR A 316 -12.53 -7.66 4.85
CA TYR A 316 -11.97 -6.54 5.63
C TYR A 316 -11.01 -6.99 6.72
N ALA A 317 -9.91 -6.26 6.87
CA ALA A 317 -8.78 -6.64 7.70
C ALA A 317 -9.11 -6.65 9.20
N ARG A 318 -9.87 -5.68 9.71
CA ARG A 318 -10.22 -5.59 11.15
C ARG A 318 -10.94 -6.85 11.61
N GLU A 319 -11.96 -7.25 10.89
CA GLU A 319 -12.70 -8.49 11.17
C GLU A 319 -11.77 -9.70 11.09
N ALA A 320 -10.96 -9.78 10.04
CA ALA A 320 -10.07 -10.91 9.79
C ALA A 320 -9.04 -11.09 10.92
N ILE A 321 -8.37 -10.01 11.36
CA ILE A 321 -7.37 -10.10 12.43
C ILE A 321 -7.99 -10.54 13.76
N ILE A 322 -9.23 -10.12 14.05
CA ILE A 322 -9.96 -10.58 15.25
C ILE A 322 -10.33 -12.06 15.10
N ARG A 323 -10.83 -12.49 13.94
CA ARG A 323 -11.13 -13.90 13.65
C ARG A 323 -9.89 -14.79 13.72
N GLY A 324 -8.72 -14.27 13.37
CA GLY A 324 -7.46 -14.96 13.53
C GLY A 324 -7.14 -15.35 14.97
N LEU A 325 -7.55 -14.52 15.95
CA LEU A 325 -7.46 -14.89 17.39
C LEU A 325 -8.35 -16.09 17.72
N LYS A 326 -9.55 -16.15 17.15
CA LYS A 326 -10.45 -17.31 17.32
C LYS A 326 -9.83 -18.58 16.75
N TYR A 327 -9.27 -18.52 15.55
CA TYR A 327 -8.60 -19.68 14.93
C TYR A 327 -7.41 -20.16 15.77
N GLN A 328 -6.67 -19.24 16.36
CA GLN A 328 -5.57 -19.57 17.27
C GLN A 328 -6.08 -20.30 18.54
N GLN A 329 -7.19 -19.85 19.15
CA GLN A 329 -7.82 -20.52 20.29
C GLN A 329 -8.36 -21.92 19.94
N GLU A 330 -8.80 -22.12 18.68
CA GLU A 330 -9.26 -23.40 18.16
C GLU A 330 -8.11 -24.35 17.76
N GLY A 331 -6.84 -23.94 17.95
CA GLY A 331 -5.67 -24.73 17.57
C GLY A 331 -5.35 -24.77 16.07
N ARG A 332 -5.97 -23.89 15.29
CA ARG A 332 -5.80 -23.78 13.83
C ARG A 332 -4.71 -22.81 13.41
N GLY A 333 -3.96 -22.23 14.36
CA GLY A 333 -3.05 -21.12 14.08
C GLY A 333 -3.79 -19.81 13.78
N ASN A 334 -3.03 -18.73 13.54
CA ASN A 334 -3.60 -17.43 13.15
C ASN A 334 -3.12 -17.06 11.74
N PRO A 335 -3.95 -17.23 10.68
CA PRO A 335 -3.57 -16.93 9.30
C PRO A 335 -3.65 -15.45 8.94
N PHE A 336 -4.03 -14.56 9.87
CA PHE A 336 -4.30 -13.15 9.63
C PHE A 336 -3.48 -12.22 10.56
N LYS A 337 -2.30 -12.66 10.96
CA LYS A 337 -1.42 -11.93 11.86
C LYS A 337 -0.53 -10.93 11.11
N TYR A 338 -1.17 -10.05 10.34
CA TYR A 338 -0.53 -9.09 9.44
C TYR A 338 0.07 -7.87 10.14
N GLY A 339 1.10 -7.28 9.52
CA GLY A 339 1.36 -5.87 9.60
C GLY A 339 0.57 -5.11 8.53
N PHE A 340 0.42 -3.81 8.69
CA PHE A 340 -0.34 -2.95 7.77
C PHE A 340 0.56 -2.02 6.99
N ILE A 341 0.26 -1.85 5.69
CA ILE A 341 0.80 -0.80 4.82
C ILE A 341 -0.34 -0.14 4.05
N GLY A 342 -0.11 1.07 3.55
CA GLY A 342 -0.90 1.68 2.48
C GLY A 342 -0.09 1.68 1.20
N ASP A 343 -0.76 1.65 0.05
CA ASP A 343 -0.09 1.74 -1.25
C ASP A 343 -0.98 2.41 -2.29
N SER A 344 -0.52 2.51 -3.55
CA SER A 344 -1.24 3.31 -4.54
C SER A 344 -2.07 2.50 -5.53
N ASP A 345 -1.55 1.42 -6.08
CA ASP A 345 -2.15 0.69 -7.21
C ASP A 345 -2.42 1.60 -8.43
N THR A 346 -1.60 2.62 -8.60
CA THR A 346 -1.72 3.52 -9.75
C THR A 346 -1.04 2.93 -10.97
N HIS A 347 -1.62 3.18 -12.15
CA HIS A 347 -1.25 2.55 -13.42
C HIS A 347 -0.63 3.55 -14.42
N ASN A 348 -0.07 4.65 -13.91
CA ASN A 348 0.56 5.70 -14.71
C ASN A 348 1.96 6.08 -14.19
N ALA A 349 2.61 5.17 -13.46
CA ALA A 349 3.92 5.33 -12.80
C ALA A 349 3.95 6.32 -11.64
N ALA A 350 3.01 7.27 -11.58
CA ALA A 350 2.91 8.30 -10.55
C ALA A 350 1.91 7.87 -9.48
N ALA A 351 2.37 7.56 -8.27
CA ALA A 351 1.46 7.24 -7.17
C ALA A 351 0.56 8.44 -6.84
N SER A 352 -0.75 8.28 -6.98
CA SER A 352 -1.76 9.32 -6.70
C SER A 352 -2.00 9.47 -5.19
N ILE A 353 -0.97 9.91 -4.46
CA ILE A 353 -0.96 9.98 -2.98
C ILE A 353 -1.17 11.38 -2.41
N GLU A 354 -1.35 12.37 -3.26
CA GLU A 354 -1.48 13.78 -2.89
C GLU A 354 -2.82 14.30 -3.44
N GLU A 355 -3.78 14.61 -2.56
CA GLU A 355 -5.12 15.08 -2.94
C GLU A 355 -5.10 16.29 -3.88
N ASN A 356 -4.20 17.24 -3.65
CA ASN A 356 -4.05 18.45 -4.47
C ASN A 356 -3.22 18.25 -5.74
N ASN A 357 -2.64 17.06 -5.93
CA ASN A 357 -1.83 16.66 -7.07
C ASN A 357 -2.24 15.27 -7.59
N TYR A 358 -3.53 14.98 -7.50
CA TYR A 358 -4.10 13.69 -7.87
C TYR A 358 -3.97 13.44 -9.38
N THR A 359 -3.45 12.27 -9.76
CA THR A 359 -3.18 11.90 -11.15
C THR A 359 -4.14 10.82 -11.69
N GLY A 360 -5.06 10.34 -10.84
CA GLY A 360 -5.95 9.21 -11.19
C GLY A 360 -5.23 7.85 -11.11
N LYS A 361 -5.95 6.80 -11.51
CA LYS A 361 -5.43 5.43 -11.58
C LYS A 361 -4.75 5.15 -12.92
N PHE A 362 -5.39 5.47 -14.02
CA PHE A 362 -5.00 5.13 -15.39
C PHE A 362 -4.50 6.33 -16.19
N GLY A 363 -3.89 6.07 -17.36
CA GLY A 363 -3.41 7.10 -18.28
C GLY A 363 -4.52 8.05 -18.74
N PHE A 364 -5.70 7.55 -19.11
CA PHE A 364 -6.82 8.39 -19.51
C PHE A 364 -7.33 9.34 -18.41
N GLU A 365 -7.09 9.02 -17.13
CA GLU A 365 -7.47 9.86 -15.99
C GLU A 365 -6.50 11.04 -15.74
N LEU A 366 -5.43 11.16 -16.49
CA LEU A 366 -4.52 12.31 -16.39
C LEU A 366 -5.21 13.63 -16.78
N ASP A 367 -6.27 13.58 -17.61
CA ASP A 367 -7.20 14.71 -17.76
C ASP A 367 -8.19 14.75 -16.57
N PRO A 368 -8.20 15.83 -15.77
CA PRO A 368 -9.13 15.95 -14.64
C PRO A 368 -10.61 15.85 -15.00
N ARG A 369 -10.98 16.17 -16.26
CA ARG A 369 -12.37 16.01 -16.73
C ARG A 369 -12.77 14.56 -16.77
N HIS A 370 -11.88 13.68 -17.25
CA HIS A 370 -12.15 12.26 -17.33
C HIS A 370 -12.35 11.63 -15.94
N ARG A 371 -11.72 12.18 -14.90
CA ARG A 371 -11.94 11.73 -13.52
C ARG A 371 -13.33 12.09 -12.98
N LEU A 372 -13.83 13.28 -13.34
CA LEU A 372 -15.14 13.77 -12.85
C LEU A 372 -16.31 13.36 -13.76
N GLU A 373 -16.11 13.38 -15.06
CA GLU A 373 -17.16 13.17 -16.07
C GLU A 373 -17.07 11.80 -16.74
N GLY A 374 -15.92 11.14 -16.68
CA GLY A 374 -15.58 9.89 -17.38
C GLY A 374 -15.01 10.15 -18.77
N PRO A 375 -14.16 9.25 -19.29
CA PRO A 375 -13.66 9.32 -20.65
C PRO A 375 -14.76 8.95 -21.65
N PRO A 376 -14.70 9.49 -22.87
CA PRO A 376 -15.63 9.13 -23.95
C PRO A 376 -15.58 7.62 -24.25
N GLY A 377 -16.74 7.01 -24.53
CA GLY A 377 -16.84 5.60 -24.94
C GLY A 377 -16.85 4.58 -23.81
N VAL A 378 -16.60 5.00 -22.57
CA VAL A 378 -16.64 4.10 -21.40
C VAL A 378 -18.06 4.03 -20.81
N PRO A 379 -18.58 2.84 -20.45
CA PRO A 379 -19.91 2.70 -19.85
C PRO A 379 -20.04 3.45 -18.52
N GLU A 380 -21.21 4.04 -18.24
CA GLU A 380 -21.47 4.81 -17.01
C GLU A 380 -21.21 3.98 -15.73
N SER A 381 -21.44 2.67 -15.74
CA SER A 381 -21.14 1.80 -14.60
C SER A 381 -19.65 1.74 -14.25
N ALA A 382 -18.77 1.78 -15.24
CA ALA A 382 -17.33 1.83 -15.04
C ALA A 382 -16.88 3.25 -14.61
N ILE A 383 -17.51 4.29 -15.19
CA ILE A 383 -17.26 5.69 -14.78
C ILE A 383 -17.63 5.92 -13.32
N GLU A 384 -18.71 5.32 -12.82
CA GLU A 384 -19.11 5.41 -11.41
C GLU A 384 -18.03 4.82 -10.47
N GLN A 385 -17.37 3.72 -10.87
CA GLN A 385 -16.24 3.17 -10.11
C GLN A 385 -15.05 4.14 -10.07
N VAL A 386 -14.70 4.74 -11.21
CA VAL A 386 -13.59 5.72 -11.34
C VAL A 386 -13.83 6.93 -10.43
N ARG A 387 -15.03 7.48 -10.44
CA ARG A 387 -15.40 8.62 -9.57
C ARG A 387 -15.25 8.32 -8.08
N ARG A 388 -15.34 7.05 -7.69
CA ARG A 388 -15.20 6.58 -6.31
C ARG A 388 -13.78 6.19 -5.93
N PHE A 389 -12.82 6.27 -6.83
CA PHE A 389 -11.42 6.10 -6.46
C PHE A 389 -11.01 7.13 -5.41
N SER A 390 -10.24 6.68 -4.42
CA SER A 390 -9.60 7.54 -3.43
C SER A 390 -8.22 8.00 -3.92
N SER A 391 -7.56 8.84 -3.17
CA SER A 391 -6.12 8.94 -3.31
C SER A 391 -5.47 7.63 -2.87
N GLY A 392 -4.26 7.36 -3.38
CA GLY A 392 -3.49 6.19 -2.99
C GLY A 392 -2.93 6.32 -1.57
N GLY A 393 -2.70 5.19 -0.93
CA GLY A 393 -2.00 5.11 0.34
C GLY A 393 -0.48 5.18 0.21
N VAL A 394 0.19 5.28 1.36
CA VAL A 394 1.66 5.23 1.47
C VAL A 394 2.05 4.25 2.56
N ALA A 395 3.06 3.44 2.29
CA ALA A 395 3.69 2.60 3.30
C ALA A 395 4.75 3.39 4.07
N GLY A 396 4.58 3.48 5.40
CA GLY A 396 5.62 3.92 6.31
C GLY A 396 6.34 2.71 6.90
N VAL A 397 7.67 2.71 6.85
CA VAL A 397 8.51 1.62 7.36
C VAL A 397 9.49 2.18 8.38
N TRP A 398 9.47 1.66 9.61
CA TRP A 398 10.45 1.99 10.64
C TRP A 398 11.67 1.09 10.51
N ALA A 399 12.75 1.63 9.94
CA ALA A 399 13.97 0.89 9.67
C ALA A 399 15.22 1.62 10.17
N GLU A 400 16.29 0.87 10.37
CA GLU A 400 17.57 1.36 10.87
C GLU A 400 18.32 2.20 9.83
N SER A 401 18.04 2.00 8.54
CA SER A 401 18.63 2.75 7.42
C SER A 401 17.77 2.60 6.16
N ASN A 402 17.94 3.52 5.19
CA ASN A 402 17.32 3.41 3.87
C ASN A 402 18.16 2.49 2.97
N THR A 403 18.04 1.18 3.19
CA THR A 403 18.67 0.12 2.39
C THR A 403 17.68 -1.01 2.16
N ARG A 404 17.88 -1.80 1.09
CA ARG A 404 17.04 -2.98 0.80
C ARG A 404 16.92 -3.90 2.01
N GLU A 405 18.06 -4.20 2.64
CA GLU A 405 18.14 -5.11 3.78
C GLU A 405 17.32 -4.59 4.97
N ALA A 406 17.55 -3.33 5.37
CA ALA A 406 16.91 -2.77 6.56
C ALA A 406 15.40 -2.58 6.36
N LEU A 407 14.97 -2.11 5.19
CA LEU A 407 13.55 -1.94 4.86
C LEU A 407 12.84 -3.29 4.76
N PHE A 408 13.42 -4.26 4.04
CA PHE A 408 12.83 -5.59 3.91
C PHE A 408 12.71 -6.30 5.27
N ASP A 409 13.76 -6.26 6.09
CA ASP A 409 13.75 -6.86 7.41
C ASP A 409 12.71 -6.19 8.33
N ALA A 410 12.51 -4.86 8.19
CA ALA A 410 11.44 -4.14 8.89
C ALA A 410 10.04 -4.56 8.41
N MET A 411 9.84 -4.77 7.12
CA MET A 411 8.60 -5.29 6.56
C MET A 411 8.30 -6.70 7.09
N VAL A 412 9.29 -7.58 7.13
CA VAL A 412 9.14 -8.95 7.67
C VAL A 412 8.79 -8.94 9.15
N ARG A 413 9.40 -8.06 9.97
CA ARG A 413 9.04 -7.91 11.39
C ARG A 413 7.79 -7.06 11.61
N LYS A 414 7.13 -6.56 10.54
CA LYS A 414 5.87 -5.80 10.55
C LYS A 414 5.96 -4.47 11.27
N GLU A 415 7.12 -3.88 11.34
CA GLU A 415 7.30 -2.54 11.92
C GLU A 415 6.97 -1.48 10.88
N THR A 416 5.73 -1.54 10.40
CA THR A 416 5.16 -0.76 9.31
C THR A 416 3.85 -0.11 9.73
N PHE A 417 3.45 0.91 9.00
CA PHE A 417 2.15 1.55 9.16
C PHE A 417 1.64 2.03 7.80
N ALA A 418 0.32 2.07 7.67
CA ALA A 418 -0.37 2.63 6.51
C ALA A 418 -0.67 4.10 6.74
N THR A 419 -0.61 4.92 5.68
CA THR A 419 -1.30 6.21 5.63
C THR A 419 -2.20 6.26 4.40
N SER A 420 -3.19 7.13 4.41
CA SER A 420 -4.09 7.36 3.27
C SER A 420 -3.55 8.39 2.27
N GLY A 421 -2.24 8.70 2.31
CA GLY A 421 -1.55 9.64 1.41
C GLY A 421 -0.55 10.51 2.14
N PRO A 422 -0.97 11.34 3.12
CA PRO A 422 -0.05 12.20 3.86
C PRO A 422 1.03 11.41 4.62
N ARG A 423 2.25 11.96 4.67
CA ARG A 423 3.39 11.33 5.36
C ARG A 423 3.40 11.68 6.85
N LEU A 424 2.27 11.56 7.51
CA LEU A 424 2.23 11.63 8.96
C LEU A 424 2.95 10.43 9.56
N LYS A 425 3.65 10.64 10.67
CA LYS A 425 4.41 9.59 11.36
C LYS A 425 3.62 9.10 12.57
N VAL A 426 3.56 7.80 12.75
CA VAL A 426 2.94 7.19 13.93
C VAL A 426 3.82 6.09 14.48
N ARG A 427 3.97 6.03 15.81
CA ARG A 427 4.59 4.92 16.55
C ARG A 427 3.60 4.33 17.52
N LEU A 428 3.67 3.02 17.68
CA LEU A 428 2.92 2.27 18.68
C LEU A 428 3.86 1.30 19.37
N PHE A 429 3.87 1.30 20.70
CA PHE A 429 4.55 0.32 21.53
C PHE A 429 3.60 -0.25 22.55
N GLY A 430 3.78 -1.52 22.94
CA GLY A 430 3.02 -2.18 23.99
C GLY A 430 3.95 -2.79 25.04
N GLY A 431 3.62 -2.64 26.31
CA GLY A 431 4.41 -3.19 27.40
C GLY A 431 3.65 -3.22 28.73
N TYR A 432 4.29 -3.71 29.79
CA TYR A 432 3.64 -3.86 31.11
C TYR A 432 4.27 -3.02 32.23
N ALA A 433 5.39 -2.36 31.95
CA ALA A 433 6.20 -1.72 33.00
C ALA A 433 6.67 -0.32 32.63
N TYR A 434 5.99 0.36 31.73
CA TYR A 434 6.34 1.73 31.39
C TYR A 434 6.06 2.67 32.57
N PRO A 435 6.99 3.62 32.89
CA PRO A 435 6.71 4.70 33.83
C PRO A 435 5.54 5.57 33.36
N GLU A 436 4.75 6.12 34.30
CA GLU A 436 3.62 6.99 33.96
C GLU A 436 4.06 8.23 33.16
N ASP A 437 5.23 8.77 33.44
CA ASP A 437 5.83 9.95 32.81
C ASP A 437 6.76 9.60 31.61
N VAL A 438 6.71 8.36 31.09
CA VAL A 438 7.62 7.91 30.03
C VAL A 438 7.61 8.83 28.81
N MET A 439 6.43 9.30 28.39
CA MET A 439 6.28 10.14 27.19
C MET A 439 6.82 11.56 27.39
N ASP A 440 6.99 12.02 28.62
CA ASP A 440 7.56 13.34 28.95
C ASP A 440 9.10 13.32 28.99
N ARG A 441 9.72 12.14 28.91
CA ARG A 441 11.18 11.98 29.00
C ARG A 441 11.84 12.08 27.62
N SER A 442 13.00 12.74 27.56
CA SER A 442 13.78 12.85 26.32
C SER A 442 14.21 11.51 25.71
N GLN A 443 14.30 10.46 26.52
CA GLN A 443 14.69 9.10 26.12
C GLN A 443 13.49 8.14 26.03
N TRP A 444 12.27 8.66 25.88
CA TRP A 444 11.06 7.85 25.88
C TRP A 444 11.12 6.73 24.84
N LEU A 445 11.66 7.01 23.67
CA LEU A 445 11.71 6.06 22.56
C LEU A 445 12.63 4.87 22.86
N GLN A 446 13.80 5.12 23.46
CA GLN A 446 14.69 4.05 23.94
C GLN A 446 13.98 3.22 25.03
N THR A 447 13.31 3.89 25.99
CA THR A 447 12.55 3.22 27.05
C THR A 447 11.40 2.39 26.47
N ALA A 448 10.77 2.84 25.40
CA ALA A 448 9.70 2.11 24.73
C ALA A 448 10.20 0.81 24.08
N TYR A 449 11.34 0.85 23.38
CA TYR A 449 11.97 -0.35 22.81
C TYR A 449 12.48 -1.32 23.88
N ASP A 450 13.09 -0.80 24.94
CA ASP A 450 13.68 -1.64 26.01
C ASP A 450 12.60 -2.27 26.91
N GLY A 451 11.44 -1.62 27.04
CA GLY A 451 10.37 -2.00 27.97
C GLY A 451 9.20 -2.76 27.36
N GLY A 452 9.19 -2.96 26.04
CA GLY A 452 8.07 -3.59 25.36
C GLY A 452 8.33 -3.99 23.91
N VAL A 453 7.27 -4.09 23.14
CA VAL A 453 7.31 -4.46 21.72
C VAL A 453 6.78 -3.29 20.85
N PRO A 454 7.39 -3.02 19.70
CA PRO A 454 6.85 -2.07 18.75
C PRO A 454 5.62 -2.66 18.00
N MET A 455 4.95 -1.83 17.19
CA MET A 455 3.94 -2.27 16.26
C MET A 455 4.41 -3.48 15.45
N GLY A 456 3.49 -4.39 15.13
CA GLY A 456 3.78 -5.68 14.50
C GLY A 456 4.23 -6.77 15.46
N GLY A 457 4.53 -6.42 16.72
CA GLY A 457 5.09 -7.31 17.72
C GLY A 457 4.07 -8.10 18.53
N ASP A 458 4.58 -9.09 19.27
CA ASP A 458 3.83 -9.97 20.16
C ASP A 458 4.07 -9.60 21.63
N LEU A 459 3.02 -9.21 22.32
CA LEU A 459 3.01 -9.14 23.78
C LEU A 459 2.85 -10.56 24.35
N GLY A 460 3.82 -10.99 25.13
CA GLY A 460 3.71 -12.22 25.93
C GLY A 460 2.67 -12.09 27.04
N ALA A 461 2.47 -13.18 27.78
CA ALA A 461 1.56 -13.24 28.91
C ALA A 461 1.77 -12.08 29.90
N ALA A 462 0.67 -11.49 30.33
CA ALA A 462 0.71 -10.38 31.27
C ALA A 462 1.21 -10.83 32.65
N PRO A 463 2.10 -10.07 33.30
CA PRO A 463 2.40 -10.28 34.70
C PRO A 463 1.14 -10.11 35.57
N GLU A 464 1.09 -10.81 36.73
CA GLU A 464 -0.07 -10.76 37.63
C GLU A 464 -0.45 -9.31 38.01
N GLY A 465 -1.73 -8.97 37.82
CA GLY A 465 -2.28 -7.66 38.13
C GLY A 465 -1.84 -6.54 37.17
N ARG A 466 -1.24 -6.87 36.04
CA ARG A 466 -0.82 -5.88 35.03
C ARG A 466 -1.66 -5.97 33.78
N ALA A 467 -2.13 -4.81 33.33
CA ALA A 467 -2.72 -4.64 31.98
C ALA A 467 -1.66 -4.08 31.01
N PRO A 468 -1.78 -4.32 29.71
CA PRO A 468 -0.90 -3.73 28.73
C PRO A 468 -1.07 -2.22 28.69
N THR A 469 0.04 -1.53 28.67
CA THR A 469 0.12 -0.10 28.44
C THR A 469 0.62 0.13 27.03
N LEU A 470 -0.12 0.95 26.27
CA LEU A 470 0.22 1.33 24.91
C LEU A 470 0.73 2.75 24.87
N LEU A 471 1.92 2.94 24.30
CA LEU A 471 2.49 4.25 24.02
C LEU A 471 2.27 4.57 22.55
N VAL A 472 1.60 5.68 22.26
CA VAL A 472 1.35 6.15 20.89
C VAL A 472 1.89 7.56 20.73
N ALA A 473 2.66 7.79 19.68
CA ALA A 473 3.12 9.12 19.29
C ALA A 473 2.83 9.35 17.81
N ALA A 474 2.18 10.44 17.48
CA ALA A 474 1.85 10.83 16.12
C ALA A 474 2.26 12.28 15.85
N THR A 475 2.87 12.52 14.69
CA THR A 475 3.28 13.84 14.22
C THR A 475 2.76 14.04 12.79
N LYS A 476 2.16 15.19 12.53
CA LYS A 476 1.66 15.52 11.19
C LYS A 476 2.81 15.62 10.17
N GLU A 477 2.50 15.53 8.91
CA GLU A 477 3.40 15.94 7.84
C GLU A 477 3.71 17.45 7.98
N PRO A 478 4.96 17.91 7.81
CA PRO A 478 5.33 19.30 8.07
C PRO A 478 4.42 20.33 7.42
N ASP A 479 4.09 20.14 6.13
CA ASP A 479 3.23 21.06 5.36
C ASP A 479 1.77 20.60 5.28
N GLY A 480 1.44 19.46 5.92
CA GLY A 480 0.12 18.84 5.89
C GLY A 480 -0.84 19.37 6.95
N ALA A 481 -2.00 18.73 7.03
CA ALA A 481 -3.06 19.06 7.98
C ALA A 481 -2.70 18.65 9.41
N ASN A 482 -3.23 19.40 10.39
CA ASN A 482 -3.13 19.08 11.81
C ASN A 482 -3.88 17.78 12.14
N LEU A 483 -3.53 17.17 13.27
CA LEU A 483 -4.13 15.96 13.79
C LEU A 483 -5.40 16.27 14.58
N ASP A 484 -6.45 15.48 14.36
CA ASP A 484 -7.68 15.51 15.16
C ASP A 484 -7.52 14.69 16.44
N ARG A 485 -7.19 13.40 16.32
CA ARG A 485 -7.14 12.46 17.45
C ARG A 485 -6.29 11.23 17.19
N ILE A 486 -5.96 10.54 18.27
CA ILE A 486 -5.45 9.17 18.27
C ILE A 486 -6.49 8.25 18.87
N GLN A 487 -6.76 7.14 18.18
CA GLN A 487 -7.64 6.06 18.63
C GLN A 487 -6.84 4.77 18.81
N ILE A 488 -7.23 3.94 19.78
CA ILE A 488 -6.87 2.53 19.85
C ILE A 488 -8.09 1.72 19.44
N VAL A 489 -7.90 0.87 18.45
CA VAL A 489 -8.86 -0.17 18.09
C VAL A 489 -8.40 -1.46 18.75
N LYS A 490 -9.23 -1.99 19.65
CA LYS A 490 -9.03 -3.27 20.35
C LYS A 490 -10.02 -4.30 19.79
N GLY A 491 -9.50 -5.48 19.44
CA GLY A 491 -10.30 -6.64 19.10
C GLY A 491 -9.98 -7.81 20.02
N TRP A 492 -11.01 -8.62 20.38
CA TRP A 492 -10.83 -9.82 21.22
C TRP A 492 -11.93 -10.87 20.94
N ILE A 493 -11.76 -12.05 21.53
CA ILE A 493 -12.76 -13.12 21.45
C ILE A 493 -13.38 -13.31 22.83
N GLU A 494 -14.69 -13.13 22.93
CA GLU A 494 -15.47 -13.34 24.15
C GLU A 494 -16.57 -14.37 23.91
N ASN A 495 -16.60 -15.46 24.65
CA ASN A 495 -17.56 -16.56 24.50
C ASN A 495 -17.64 -17.12 23.06
N GLY A 496 -16.51 -17.14 22.35
CA GLY A 496 -16.42 -17.61 20.96
C GLY A 496 -16.88 -16.60 19.91
N GLU A 497 -17.29 -15.40 20.31
CA GLU A 497 -17.70 -14.30 19.44
C GLU A 497 -16.61 -13.24 19.32
N GLN A 498 -16.52 -12.62 18.15
CA GLN A 498 -15.67 -11.46 17.92
C GLN A 498 -16.25 -10.23 18.62
N LYS A 499 -15.40 -9.49 19.29
CA LYS A 499 -15.72 -8.21 19.93
C LYS A 499 -14.69 -7.17 19.51
N GLU A 500 -15.13 -5.92 19.43
CA GLU A 500 -14.25 -4.78 19.21
C GLU A 500 -14.66 -3.58 20.07
N ARG A 501 -13.70 -2.71 20.32
CA ARG A 501 -13.93 -1.42 20.94
C ARG A 501 -12.90 -0.40 20.47
N ILE A 502 -13.38 0.81 20.20
CA ILE A 502 -12.55 1.95 19.81
C ILE A 502 -12.45 2.90 21.01
N TYR A 503 -11.21 3.31 21.35
CA TYR A 503 -10.92 4.24 22.43
C TYR A 503 -10.26 5.48 21.86
N ASP A 504 -10.82 6.67 22.09
CA ASP A 504 -10.15 7.93 21.84
C ASP A 504 -9.17 8.20 22.98
N ILE A 505 -7.87 8.09 22.72
CA ILE A 505 -6.83 8.16 23.76
C ILE A 505 -6.08 9.49 23.81
N ALA A 506 -6.13 10.26 22.72
CA ALA A 506 -5.65 11.63 22.67
C ALA A 506 -6.53 12.48 21.74
N LEU A 507 -6.86 13.68 22.13
CA LEU A 507 -7.71 14.61 21.39
C LEU A 507 -7.02 15.96 21.29
N SER A 508 -7.04 16.58 20.12
CA SER A 508 -6.56 17.93 19.93
C SER A 508 -7.48 18.98 20.58
N ASP A 509 -7.02 20.22 20.65
CA ASP A 509 -7.77 21.40 21.11
C ASP A 509 -8.34 21.28 22.54
N GLY A 510 -7.72 20.42 23.37
CA GLY A 510 -8.17 20.20 24.75
C GLY A 510 -9.58 19.63 24.88
N ARG A 511 -10.14 19.06 23.80
CA ARG A 511 -11.45 18.39 23.80
C ARG A 511 -11.45 17.21 24.77
N LYS A 512 -12.62 16.95 25.35
CA LYS A 512 -12.85 15.85 26.29
C LYS A 512 -14.22 15.25 26.03
N PRO A 513 -14.44 13.97 26.35
CA PRO A 513 -15.78 13.39 26.37
C PRO A 513 -16.70 14.18 27.30
N ASP A 514 -17.93 14.37 26.91
CA ASP A 514 -19.00 14.93 27.76
C ASP A 514 -19.54 13.89 28.76
N SER A 515 -20.59 14.25 29.52
CA SER A 515 -21.19 13.35 30.52
C SER A 515 -21.84 12.08 29.93
N SER A 516 -22.09 12.06 28.62
CA SER A 516 -22.58 10.88 27.89
C SER A 516 -21.45 10.05 27.28
N GLY A 517 -20.21 10.53 27.32
CA GLY A 517 -19.06 9.94 26.66
C GLY A 517 -18.88 10.41 25.21
N ALA A 518 -19.73 11.29 24.70
CA ALA A 518 -19.63 11.83 23.35
C ALA A 518 -18.52 12.87 23.24
N ILE A 519 -17.80 12.84 22.13
CA ILE A 519 -16.70 13.77 21.84
C ILE A 519 -17.17 14.77 20.77
N LYS A 520 -17.02 16.06 21.08
CA LYS A 520 -17.32 17.10 20.10
C LYS A 520 -16.38 16.94 18.88
N PRO A 521 -16.91 16.97 17.62
CA PRO A 521 -16.07 16.97 16.42
C PRO A 521 -15.03 18.09 16.45
N VAL A 522 -13.87 17.85 15.80
CA VAL A 522 -12.78 18.84 15.71
C VAL A 522 -13.20 20.10 14.95
N GLY A 523 -14.19 19.98 14.10
CA GLY A 523 -14.64 21.02 13.18
C GLY A 523 -14.18 20.78 11.75
N ASN A 524 -14.53 21.69 10.85
CA ASN A 524 -14.15 21.62 9.45
C ASN A 524 -13.83 23.05 8.95
N THR A 525 -12.61 23.26 8.45
CA THR A 525 -12.13 24.55 7.92
C THR A 525 -12.04 24.56 6.40
N VAL A 526 -12.57 23.52 5.73
CA VAL A 526 -12.53 23.39 4.27
C VAL A 526 -13.42 24.44 3.61
N ASP A 527 -12.82 25.22 2.71
CA ASP A 527 -13.53 26.05 1.73
C ASP A 527 -13.61 25.26 0.41
N VAL A 528 -14.79 24.75 0.10
CA VAL A 528 -15.05 23.92 -1.08
C VAL A 528 -14.87 24.73 -2.38
N ALA A 529 -15.21 26.02 -2.38
CA ALA A 529 -15.14 26.85 -3.58
C ALA A 529 -13.70 27.11 -4.05
N THR A 530 -12.78 27.17 -3.11
CA THR A 530 -11.35 27.41 -3.38
C THR A 530 -10.49 26.17 -3.18
N ALA A 531 -11.09 25.03 -2.82
CA ALA A 531 -10.42 23.79 -2.44
C ALA A 531 -9.25 24.04 -1.46
N SER A 532 -9.51 24.79 -0.39
CA SER A 532 -8.51 25.17 0.62
C SER A 532 -8.99 24.84 2.03
N TYR A 533 -8.08 24.85 2.99
CA TYR A 533 -8.36 24.68 4.42
C TYR A 533 -7.36 25.46 5.26
N THR A 534 -7.63 25.62 6.56
CA THR A 534 -6.69 26.22 7.50
C THR A 534 -6.35 25.24 8.64
N ASN A 535 -5.16 25.41 9.21
CA ASN A 535 -4.69 24.67 10.40
C ASN A 535 -5.01 25.43 11.72
N ASP A 536 -6.15 26.15 11.78
CA ASP A 536 -6.57 26.89 12.98
C ASP A 536 -7.13 25.96 14.07
N ILE A 537 -7.39 24.68 13.72
CA ILE A 537 -7.86 23.60 14.60
C ILE A 537 -6.89 22.42 14.53
N GLY A 538 -7.01 21.50 15.49
CA GLY A 538 -6.16 20.33 15.54
C GLY A 538 -4.79 20.59 16.17
N ALA A 539 -3.95 19.57 16.23
CA ALA A 539 -2.62 19.59 16.83
C ALA A 539 -1.53 19.15 15.85
N THR A 540 -0.32 19.71 15.98
CA THR A 540 0.83 19.30 15.17
C THR A 540 1.41 17.94 15.59
N GLU A 541 1.19 17.58 16.86
CA GLU A 541 1.64 16.35 17.49
C GLU A 541 0.61 15.90 18.54
N LEU A 542 0.39 14.61 18.64
CA LEU A 542 -0.38 13.99 19.71
C LEU A 542 0.39 12.81 20.27
N MET A 543 0.39 12.69 21.60
CA MET A 543 1.04 11.59 22.33
C MET A 543 0.10 11.06 23.38
N ALA A 544 0.14 9.75 23.61
CA ALA A 544 -0.66 9.08 24.63
C ALA A 544 0.09 7.94 25.30
N ASN A 545 -0.06 7.87 26.63
CA ASN A 545 0.28 6.71 27.44
C ASN A 545 -1.06 6.16 27.97
N TRP A 546 -1.51 5.03 27.41
CA TRP A 546 -2.84 4.48 27.70
C TRP A 546 -2.74 3.03 28.14
N THR A 547 -3.32 2.72 29.29
CA THR A 547 -3.43 1.36 29.82
C THR A 547 -4.82 0.84 29.56
N ASP A 548 -4.94 -0.38 29.02
CA ASP A 548 -6.24 -0.99 28.71
C ASP A 548 -7.12 -1.16 29.95
N PRO A 549 -8.23 -0.39 30.09
CA PRO A 549 -9.09 -0.45 31.28
C PRO A 549 -9.96 -1.71 31.31
N ASP A 550 -10.15 -2.36 30.17
CA ASP A 550 -11.03 -3.53 30.00
C ASP A 550 -10.20 -4.79 29.70
N PHE A 551 -8.96 -4.84 30.19
CA PHE A 551 -8.07 -5.97 29.94
C PHE A 551 -8.45 -7.22 30.76
N ASP A 552 -8.58 -8.34 30.06
CA ASP A 552 -8.68 -9.67 30.68
C ASP A 552 -7.45 -10.50 30.31
N PRO A 553 -6.60 -10.88 31.29
CA PRO A 553 -5.38 -11.64 31.01
C PRO A 553 -5.62 -13.07 30.49
N ALA A 554 -6.87 -13.58 30.57
CA ALA A 554 -7.23 -14.89 30.04
C ALA A 554 -7.67 -14.84 28.56
N VAL A 555 -7.87 -13.65 27.99
CA VAL A 555 -8.47 -13.45 26.67
C VAL A 555 -7.42 -12.90 25.70
N PRO A 556 -7.15 -13.57 24.55
CA PRO A 556 -6.28 -13.02 23.54
C PRO A 556 -6.90 -11.76 22.92
N ALA A 557 -6.06 -10.77 22.65
CA ALA A 557 -6.48 -9.49 22.10
C ALA A 557 -5.51 -8.97 21.04
N VAL A 558 -6.00 -8.10 20.20
CA VAL A 558 -5.22 -7.37 19.21
C VAL A 558 -5.48 -5.87 19.33
N TYR A 559 -4.43 -5.07 19.19
CA TYR A 559 -4.50 -3.62 19.32
C TYR A 559 -3.78 -2.95 18.15
N TYR A 560 -4.39 -1.94 17.54
CA TYR A 560 -3.67 -1.04 16.65
C TYR A 560 -4.11 0.40 16.87
N ALA A 561 -3.24 1.35 16.54
CA ALA A 561 -3.58 2.77 16.60
C ALA A 561 -4.10 3.25 15.25
N ARG A 562 -5.15 4.10 15.28
CA ARG A 562 -5.61 4.90 14.16
C ARG A 562 -5.45 6.38 14.52
N VAL A 563 -4.81 7.14 13.63
CA VAL A 563 -4.60 8.59 13.78
C VAL A 563 -5.38 9.30 12.72
N LEU A 564 -6.21 10.28 13.09
CA LEU A 564 -7.02 11.07 12.17
C LEU A 564 -6.46 12.48 12.06
N GLN A 565 -6.42 13.03 10.83
CA GLN A 565 -6.21 14.44 10.59
C GLN A 565 -7.52 15.23 10.71
N ILE A 566 -7.44 16.55 10.75
CA ILE A 566 -8.60 17.43 10.53
C ILE A 566 -9.08 17.28 9.08
N PRO A 567 -10.35 17.62 8.76
CA PRO A 567 -10.84 17.57 7.38
C PRO A 567 -10.04 18.45 6.42
N THR A 568 -9.73 17.91 5.23
CA THR A 568 -9.09 18.60 4.10
C THR A 568 -9.93 18.41 2.83
N PRO A 569 -9.76 19.22 1.77
CA PRO A 569 -10.45 18.98 0.50
C PRO A 569 -10.06 17.63 -0.10
N ARG A 570 -11.04 16.90 -0.63
CA ARG A 570 -10.79 15.67 -1.41
C ARG A 570 -10.33 16.01 -2.83
N TRP A 571 -9.60 15.12 -3.51
CA TRP A 571 -9.11 15.32 -4.89
C TRP A 571 -10.21 15.80 -5.84
N SER A 572 -11.42 15.26 -5.72
CA SER A 572 -12.57 15.67 -6.54
C SER A 572 -12.97 17.14 -6.32
N THR A 573 -12.73 17.68 -5.13
CA THR A 573 -12.93 19.11 -4.84
C THR A 573 -11.84 19.97 -5.46
N PHE A 574 -10.57 19.52 -5.42
CA PHE A 574 -9.48 20.21 -6.11
C PHE A 574 -9.69 20.25 -7.62
N ASP A 575 -10.07 19.13 -8.23
CA ASP A 575 -10.35 19.07 -9.67
C ASP A 575 -11.56 19.90 -10.05
N ALA A 576 -12.67 19.85 -9.29
CA ALA A 576 -13.85 20.66 -9.52
C ALA A 576 -13.55 22.16 -9.46
N ALA A 577 -12.79 22.61 -8.45
CA ALA A 577 -12.35 23.99 -8.33
C ALA A 577 -11.44 24.43 -9.49
N LYS A 578 -10.49 23.58 -9.90
CA LYS A 578 -9.58 23.82 -11.04
C LYS A 578 -10.33 23.94 -12.36
N LEU A 579 -11.38 23.15 -12.56
CA LEU A 579 -12.20 23.15 -13.77
C LEU A 579 -13.34 24.19 -13.74
N GLY A 580 -13.63 24.78 -12.57
CA GLY A 580 -14.74 25.70 -12.38
C GLY A 580 -16.12 25.02 -12.48
N VAL A 581 -16.24 23.77 -12.04
CA VAL A 581 -17.47 22.96 -12.03
C VAL A 581 -17.86 22.59 -10.59
N GLU A 582 -19.07 22.06 -10.40
CA GLU A 582 -19.48 21.51 -9.11
C GLU A 582 -18.89 20.10 -8.91
N VAL A 583 -18.61 19.73 -7.65
CA VAL A 583 -18.26 18.37 -7.29
C VAL A 583 -19.41 17.42 -7.66
N PRO A 584 -19.18 16.30 -8.35
CA PRO A 584 -20.24 15.38 -8.73
C PRO A 584 -21.06 14.94 -7.52
N LYS A 585 -22.39 14.86 -7.70
CA LYS A 585 -23.31 14.50 -6.64
C LYS A 585 -23.00 13.09 -6.09
N GLY A 586 -22.93 13.01 -4.77
CA GLY A 586 -22.64 11.73 -4.06
C GLY A 586 -21.18 11.53 -3.72
N LEU A 587 -20.26 12.38 -4.21
CA LEU A 587 -18.88 12.39 -3.76
C LEU A 587 -18.71 13.31 -2.53
N PRO A 588 -17.88 12.93 -1.55
CA PRO A 588 -17.55 13.81 -0.44
C PRO A 588 -16.70 14.99 -0.92
N THR A 589 -16.95 16.18 -0.34
CA THR A 589 -16.17 17.40 -0.64
C THR A 589 -14.94 17.54 0.23
N SER A 590 -14.86 16.79 1.33
CA SER A 590 -13.72 16.76 2.22
C SER A 590 -13.43 15.35 2.70
N ILE A 591 -12.19 15.11 3.09
CA ILE A 591 -11.68 13.84 3.59
C ILE A 591 -10.98 14.07 4.93
N GLN A 592 -11.05 13.11 5.86
CA GLN A 592 -10.20 13.05 7.06
C GLN A 592 -9.13 11.99 6.85
N GLU A 593 -7.99 12.44 6.32
CA GLU A 593 -6.82 11.59 6.12
C GLU A 593 -6.37 10.93 7.42
N ARG A 594 -5.75 9.78 7.32
CA ARG A 594 -5.45 8.97 8.49
C ARG A 594 -4.23 8.08 8.35
N ALA A 595 -3.77 7.54 9.47
CA ALA A 595 -2.80 6.45 9.50
C ALA A 595 -3.27 5.33 10.40
N TRP A 596 -2.76 4.12 10.12
CA TRP A 596 -3.00 2.90 10.90
C TRP A 596 -1.69 2.20 11.16
N THR A 597 -1.39 1.90 12.42
CA THR A 597 -0.21 1.11 12.77
C THR A 597 -0.45 -0.36 12.50
N SER A 598 0.61 -1.12 12.24
CA SER A 598 0.55 -2.57 12.37
C SER A 598 0.09 -2.96 13.79
N PRO A 599 -0.71 -4.04 13.92
CA PRO A 599 -1.25 -4.47 15.21
C PRO A 599 -0.18 -5.00 16.16
N ILE A 600 -0.42 -4.83 17.48
CA ILE A 600 0.24 -5.56 18.55
C ILE A 600 -0.69 -6.67 19.04
N TRP A 601 -0.15 -7.86 19.23
CA TRP A 601 -0.91 -9.06 19.56
C TRP A 601 -0.64 -9.48 21.00
N TYR A 602 -1.70 -9.67 21.79
CA TYR A 602 -1.61 -10.25 23.12
C TYR A 602 -2.01 -11.72 23.09
N THR A 603 -1.16 -12.56 23.66
CA THR A 603 -1.44 -13.99 23.83
C THR A 603 -1.35 -14.35 25.32
N PRO A 604 -2.42 -14.89 25.94
CA PRO A 604 -2.41 -15.38 27.32
C PRO A 604 -1.36 -16.48 27.55
N SER A 605 -0.96 -16.67 28.81
CA SER A 605 -0.25 -17.91 29.19
C SER A 605 -1.17 -19.11 28.99
N SER A 606 -0.65 -20.18 28.39
CA SER A 606 -1.31 -21.47 28.20
C SER A 606 -1.60 -22.16 29.56
#